data_d3e93732bf3df6cdf04971a53463e879
#
_entry.id   d3e93732bf3df6cdf04971a53463e879
#
_cell.length_a   1.000
_cell.length_b   1.000
_cell.length_c   1.000
_cell.angle_alpha   90.00
_cell.angle_beta   90.00
_cell.angle_gamma   90.00
#
_symmetry.space_group_name_H-M   'P 1'
#
loop_
_entity.id
_entity.type
_entity.pdbx_description
1 polymer ?
#
loop_
_entity_poly.entity_id
_entity_poly.type
_entity_poly.pdbx_seq_one_letter_code
_entity_poly.pdbx_strand_id
1 'polypeptide(L)'
;RAAAFAAYRDDSRARLRAELGRVRALTEAAAVATYWTAFTAAIEESIMTRGRLARKLLNAPAVPFINGWIAYHNRHDYRGPLEPKFGDAITFRPDPERARPFGTARADWRLLQRYAPTVVQERSAQPAYPGEYDRFGSVALHGEQPDTALPAVDTDVPTVYAYIDRKRIQGVEVRQLNYTIWYPRHPAMSLFDPEAGALDGWTVRISLDQADRPRLVESVSNCGCYYKIFPGAALEAESRAAYGDRLTDKTLYIEGHVSDGVDAVVPETIPGLETAPYGITLYMSAGHHQLVTIRAHASPGDIPGDSARAYLLAAYDELEQLPFHDRRASLFAPDGLVREAHRRECVLLSPSGLYHAGHPRQRETQMIYFDEANLDDPGLLERYLRLPPRAFGAGA
;
A
#
# COMPACT_ATOMS: atom_id res chain seq x y z
N ARG A 1 10.70 -15.70 32.38
CA ARG A 1 9.72 -14.89 31.56
C ARG A 1 9.35 -13.57 32.24
N ALA A 2 8.98 -13.56 33.53
CA ALA A 2 8.59 -12.32 34.26
C ALA A 2 9.72 -11.28 34.31
N ALA A 3 10.98 -11.70 34.57
CA ALA A 3 12.14 -10.82 34.59
C ALA A 3 12.46 -10.22 33.21
N ALA A 4 12.35 -11.01 32.12
CA ALA A 4 12.54 -10.52 30.77
C ALA A 4 11.46 -9.52 30.35
N PHE A 5 10.21 -9.75 30.77
CA PHE A 5 9.12 -8.81 30.54
C PHE A 5 9.29 -7.50 31.31
N ALA A 6 9.76 -7.57 32.56
CA ALA A 6 10.06 -6.40 33.37
C ALA A 6 11.18 -5.55 32.73
N ALA A 7 12.27 -6.19 32.29
CA ALA A 7 13.38 -5.53 31.60
C ALA A 7 12.92 -4.85 30.29
N TYR A 8 12.12 -5.53 29.46
CA TYR A 8 11.55 -4.97 28.24
C TYR A 8 10.64 -3.76 28.52
N ARG A 9 9.77 -3.88 29.53
CA ARG A 9 8.89 -2.78 29.94
C ARG A 9 9.70 -1.56 30.40
N ASP A 10 10.76 -1.77 31.16
CA ASP A 10 11.57 -0.68 31.73
C ASP A 10 12.43 -0.03 30.64
N ASP A 11 12.96 -0.80 29.67
CA ASP A 11 13.63 -0.28 28.48
C ASP A 11 12.67 0.53 27.59
N SER A 12 11.47 0.01 27.34
CA SER A 12 10.43 0.72 26.58
C SER A 12 10.03 2.04 27.24
N ARG A 13 9.89 2.06 28.57
CA ARG A 13 9.64 3.28 29.34
C ARG A 13 10.79 4.28 29.27
N ALA A 14 12.03 3.80 29.31
CA ALA A 14 13.20 4.65 29.18
C ALA A 14 13.28 5.30 27.79
N ARG A 15 13.05 4.53 26.72
CA ARG A 15 12.96 5.04 25.35
C ARG A 15 11.84 6.07 25.19
N LEU A 16 10.65 5.79 25.69
CA LEU A 16 9.52 6.72 25.62
C LEU A 16 9.83 8.03 26.36
N ARG A 17 10.49 7.97 27.53
CA ARG A 17 10.92 9.18 28.25
C ARG A 17 11.97 9.97 27.48
N ALA A 18 12.92 9.29 26.82
CA ALA A 18 13.93 9.93 26.00
C ALA A 18 13.30 10.62 24.78
N GLU A 19 12.32 9.98 24.13
CA GLU A 19 11.58 10.59 23.03
C GLU A 19 10.73 11.78 23.48
N LEU A 20 10.01 11.66 24.59
CA LEU A 20 9.26 12.77 25.18
C LEU A 20 10.18 13.92 25.59
N GLY A 21 11.42 13.63 26.06
CA GLY A 21 12.43 14.64 26.32
C GLY A 21 12.90 15.35 25.05
N ARG A 22 13.09 14.61 23.96
CA ARG A 22 13.41 15.19 22.62
C ARG A 22 12.27 16.04 22.08
N VAL A 23 11.05 15.54 22.16
CA VAL A 23 9.86 16.31 21.75
C VAL A 23 9.72 17.59 22.56
N ARG A 24 9.93 17.54 23.89
CA ARG A 24 9.92 18.75 24.74
C ARG A 24 11.04 19.72 24.36
N ALA A 25 12.27 19.25 24.14
CA ALA A 25 13.38 20.09 23.71
C ALA A 25 13.11 20.73 22.32
N LEU A 26 12.43 20.01 21.44
CA LEU A 26 11.95 20.55 20.18
C LEU A 26 10.82 21.58 20.39
N THR A 27 9.93 21.40 21.37
CA THR A 27 8.84 22.34 21.64
C THR A 27 9.28 23.63 22.31
N GLU A 28 10.49 23.72 22.80
CA GLU A 28 11.08 24.95 23.37
C GLU A 28 11.82 25.83 22.34
N ALA A 29 12.01 25.33 21.12
CA ALA A 29 12.65 26.11 20.04
C ALA A 29 11.62 26.90 19.23
N ALA A 30 11.94 28.17 18.92
CA ALA A 30 11.03 29.08 18.17
C ALA A 30 10.62 28.57 16.77
N ALA A 31 11.39 27.64 16.18
CA ALA A 31 11.05 26.94 14.94
C ALA A 31 9.81 26.05 15.08
N VAL A 32 9.47 25.64 16.30
CA VAL A 32 8.34 24.74 16.59
C VAL A 32 7.01 25.49 16.64
N ALA A 33 6.98 26.78 16.94
CA ALA A 33 5.73 27.54 16.90
C ALA A 33 5.16 27.55 15.47
N THR A 34 6.01 27.69 14.46
CA THR A 34 5.61 27.65 13.04
C THR A 34 5.23 26.21 12.61
N TYR A 35 6.00 25.22 13.05
CA TYR A 35 5.73 23.81 12.78
C TYR A 35 4.44 23.34 13.50
N TRP A 36 4.26 23.75 14.76
CA TRP A 36 3.06 23.41 15.52
C TRP A 36 1.81 24.09 14.97
N THR A 37 1.94 25.31 14.46
CA THR A 37 0.84 26.02 13.78
C THR A 37 0.49 25.31 12.46
N ALA A 38 1.48 24.86 11.68
CA ALA A 38 1.24 24.10 10.47
C ALA A 38 0.68 22.69 10.78
N PHE A 39 1.18 22.03 11.83
CA PHE A 39 0.69 20.73 12.30
C PHE A 39 -0.72 20.80 12.88
N THR A 40 -1.04 21.82 13.69
CA THR A 40 -2.41 22.04 14.18
C THR A 40 -3.35 22.43 13.06
N ALA A 41 -2.92 23.23 12.09
CA ALA A 41 -3.72 23.54 10.90
C ALA A 41 -3.98 22.27 10.07
N ALA A 42 -2.97 21.42 9.85
CA ALA A 42 -3.12 20.15 9.15
C ALA A 42 -3.98 19.15 9.94
N ILE A 43 -3.85 19.10 11.26
CA ILE A 43 -4.73 18.31 12.14
C ILE A 43 -6.14 18.89 12.16
N GLU A 44 -6.31 20.19 12.29
CA GLU A 44 -7.63 20.84 12.24
C GLU A 44 -8.28 20.66 10.86
N GLU A 45 -7.50 20.66 9.79
CA GLU A 45 -7.95 20.32 8.45
C GLU A 45 -8.32 18.84 8.33
N SER A 46 -7.56 17.94 8.96
CA SER A 46 -7.82 16.49 8.98
C SER A 46 -8.90 16.07 10.00
N ILE A 47 -8.97 16.70 11.15
CA ILE A 47 -9.97 16.47 12.22
C ILE A 47 -11.31 17.17 11.96
N MET A 48 -11.44 17.89 10.86
CA MET A 48 -12.70 18.54 10.51
C MET A 48 -13.84 17.52 10.27
N THR A 49 -14.19 16.80 11.34
CA THR A 49 -15.47 16.08 11.44
C THR A 49 -16.67 16.98 11.15
N ARG A 50 -16.57 18.28 11.38
CA ARG A 50 -17.56 19.27 10.92
C ARG A 50 -17.52 19.48 9.41
N GLY A 51 -16.38 19.30 8.76
CA GLY A 51 -16.25 19.34 7.30
C GLY A 51 -16.76 18.09 6.59
N ARG A 52 -16.88 16.93 7.26
CA ARG A 52 -17.36 15.69 6.64
C ARG A 52 -18.77 15.82 6.08
N LEU A 53 -19.70 16.41 6.82
CA LEU A 53 -21.05 16.63 6.34
C LEU A 53 -21.11 17.69 5.24
N ALA A 54 -20.38 18.81 5.41
CA ALA A 54 -20.27 19.84 4.39
C ALA A 54 -19.57 19.33 3.12
N ARG A 55 -18.51 18.54 3.25
CA ARG A 55 -17.87 17.82 2.13
C ARG A 55 -18.83 16.85 1.44
N LYS A 56 -19.58 16.03 2.19
CA LYS A 56 -20.58 15.10 1.63
C LYS A 56 -21.66 15.86 0.86
N LEU A 57 -22.10 16.99 1.36
CA LEU A 57 -23.11 17.82 0.70
C LEU A 57 -22.57 18.55 -0.54
N LEU A 58 -21.35 19.08 -0.48
CA LEU A 58 -20.69 19.74 -1.61
C LEU A 58 -20.26 18.74 -2.69
N ASN A 59 -19.86 17.54 -2.30
CA ASN A 59 -19.50 16.46 -3.21
C ASN A 59 -20.70 15.71 -3.78
N ALA A 60 -21.88 15.82 -3.18
CA ALA A 60 -23.07 15.08 -3.58
C ALA A 60 -23.35 15.12 -5.10
N PRO A 61 -23.15 16.23 -5.83
CA PRO A 61 -23.33 16.24 -7.28
C PRO A 61 -22.21 15.56 -8.07
N ALA A 62 -20.96 15.61 -7.58
CA ALA A 62 -19.78 15.07 -8.28
C ALA A 62 -19.52 13.59 -7.95
N VAL A 63 -19.83 13.16 -6.73
CA VAL A 63 -19.63 11.78 -6.23
C VAL A 63 -20.23 10.71 -7.16
N PRO A 64 -21.46 10.82 -7.69
CA PRO A 64 -22.01 9.81 -8.59
C PRO A 64 -21.19 9.66 -9.89
N PHE A 65 -20.65 10.76 -10.42
CA PHE A 65 -19.81 10.73 -11.64
C PHE A 65 -18.46 10.10 -11.36
N ILE A 66 -17.81 10.49 -10.27
CA ILE A 66 -16.52 9.96 -9.85
C ILE A 66 -16.65 8.48 -9.50
N ASN A 67 -17.66 8.12 -8.72
CA ASN A 67 -17.96 6.73 -8.37
C ASN A 67 -18.32 5.91 -9.62
N GLY A 68 -19.10 6.47 -10.53
CA GLY A 68 -19.42 5.83 -11.81
C GLY A 68 -18.20 5.59 -12.66
N TRP A 69 -17.26 6.53 -12.68
CA TRP A 69 -16.00 6.42 -13.43
C TRP A 69 -15.07 5.38 -12.80
N ILE A 70 -14.85 5.43 -11.48
CA ILE A 70 -14.07 4.43 -10.75
C ILE A 70 -14.70 3.05 -10.90
N ALA A 71 -16.01 2.93 -10.72
CA ALA A 71 -16.74 1.68 -10.90
C ALA A 71 -16.64 1.13 -12.32
N TYR A 72 -16.67 2.01 -13.34
CA TYR A 72 -16.48 1.61 -14.73
C TYR A 72 -15.09 1.02 -14.94
N HIS A 73 -14.03 1.70 -14.52
CA HIS A 73 -12.66 1.22 -14.66
C HIS A 73 -12.44 -0.07 -13.87
N ASN A 74 -12.86 -0.13 -12.63
CA ASN A 74 -12.74 -1.33 -11.82
C ASN A 74 -13.52 -2.52 -12.41
N ARG A 75 -14.73 -2.29 -12.94
CA ARG A 75 -15.51 -3.36 -13.59
C ARG A 75 -14.93 -3.81 -14.92
N HIS A 76 -14.40 -2.88 -15.68
CA HIS A 76 -13.84 -3.19 -17.02
C HIS A 76 -12.54 -3.95 -16.89
N ASP A 77 -11.70 -3.55 -15.94
CA ASP A 77 -10.36 -4.10 -15.78
C ASP A 77 -10.33 -5.37 -14.92
N TYR A 78 -11.42 -5.70 -14.18
CA TYR A 78 -11.37 -6.71 -13.12
C TYR A 78 -12.54 -7.72 -13.10
N ARG A 79 -13.28 -7.88 -14.19
CA ARG A 79 -14.33 -8.90 -14.30
C ARG A 79 -13.79 -10.22 -14.83
N GLY A 80 -13.93 -11.28 -14.03
CA GLY A 80 -13.63 -12.65 -14.41
C GLY A 80 -12.29 -13.16 -13.90
N PRO A 81 -11.92 -14.41 -14.22
CA PRO A 81 -10.58 -14.91 -13.96
C PRO A 81 -9.61 -14.02 -14.72
N LEU A 82 -8.84 -13.27 -13.95
CA LEU A 82 -7.89 -12.28 -14.47
C LEU A 82 -6.67 -13.05 -14.99
N GLU A 83 -6.76 -13.51 -16.22
CA GLU A 83 -5.58 -14.02 -16.91
C GLU A 83 -4.78 -12.83 -17.45
N PRO A 84 -3.55 -12.62 -16.96
CA PRO A 84 -2.72 -11.56 -17.47
C PRO A 84 -2.34 -11.87 -18.93
N LYS A 85 -2.87 -11.08 -19.86
CA LYS A 85 -2.54 -11.18 -21.29
C LYS A 85 -1.56 -10.06 -21.65
N PHE A 86 -0.38 -10.11 -21.06
CA PHE A 86 0.64 -9.11 -21.32
C PHE A 86 1.35 -9.37 -22.66
N GLY A 87 1.42 -8.34 -23.50
CA GLY A 87 2.13 -8.41 -24.78
C GLY A 87 3.64 -8.41 -24.61
N ASP A 88 4.14 -7.48 -23.80
CA ASP A 88 5.55 -7.38 -23.41
C ASP A 88 5.58 -7.17 -21.89
N ALA A 89 6.45 -7.88 -21.19
CA ALA A 89 6.55 -7.79 -19.74
C ALA A 89 7.99 -8.03 -19.25
N ILE A 90 8.32 -7.41 -18.15
CA ILE A 90 9.56 -7.67 -17.40
C ILE A 90 9.21 -8.40 -16.11
N THR A 91 9.92 -9.48 -15.83
CA THR A 91 9.84 -10.16 -14.56
C THR A 91 10.94 -9.66 -13.62
N PHE A 92 10.57 -9.35 -12.38
CA PHE A 92 11.48 -8.97 -11.32
C PHE A 92 11.39 -9.99 -10.17
N ARG A 93 12.55 -10.41 -9.65
CA ARG A 93 12.63 -11.34 -8.52
C ARG A 93 13.45 -10.75 -7.39
N PRO A 94 13.15 -11.07 -6.13
CA PRO A 94 13.98 -10.62 -5.01
C PRO A 94 15.39 -11.20 -5.14
N ASP A 95 16.40 -10.37 -4.93
CA ASP A 95 17.78 -10.82 -4.79
C ASP A 95 18.09 -11.05 -3.30
N PRO A 96 18.26 -12.29 -2.85
CA PRO A 96 18.48 -12.57 -1.44
C PRO A 96 19.81 -12.02 -0.92
N GLU A 97 20.79 -11.76 -1.81
CA GLU A 97 22.10 -11.22 -1.46
C GLU A 97 22.10 -9.68 -1.41
N ARG A 98 21.18 -9.05 -2.12
CA ARG A 98 21.04 -7.60 -2.18
C ARG A 98 19.87 -7.15 -1.31
N ALA A 99 20.14 -6.90 -0.02
CA ALA A 99 19.15 -6.52 0.96
C ALA A 99 19.62 -5.37 1.84
N ARG A 100 18.73 -4.41 2.14
CA ARG A 100 19.00 -3.28 3.03
C ARG A 100 17.98 -3.27 4.18
N PRO A 101 18.28 -3.96 5.29
CA PRO A 101 17.33 -4.12 6.41
C PRO A 101 17.15 -2.88 7.28
N PHE A 102 18.00 -1.90 7.21
CA PHE A 102 17.94 -0.59 7.88
C PHE A 102 17.33 -0.62 9.30
N GLY A 103 17.90 -1.43 10.19
CA GLY A 103 17.43 -1.49 11.57
C GLY A 103 16.22 -2.40 11.82
N THR A 104 15.62 -2.99 10.79
CA THR A 104 14.58 -4.01 10.94
C THR A 104 15.12 -5.22 11.71
N ALA A 105 14.35 -5.71 12.68
CA ALA A 105 14.73 -6.88 13.47
C ALA A 105 14.98 -8.10 12.56
N ARG A 106 16.04 -8.87 12.85
CA ARG A 106 16.47 -9.98 11.98
C ARG A 106 15.37 -11.01 11.70
N ALA A 107 14.52 -11.28 12.68
CA ALA A 107 13.41 -12.23 12.51
C ALA A 107 12.36 -11.70 11.53
N ASP A 108 11.99 -10.43 11.68
CA ASP A 108 11.04 -9.74 10.81
C ASP A 108 11.61 -9.61 9.38
N TRP A 109 12.91 -9.30 9.26
CA TRP A 109 13.57 -9.22 7.96
C TRP A 109 13.57 -10.55 7.20
N ARG A 110 13.85 -11.67 7.90
CA ARG A 110 13.75 -13.01 7.29
C ARG A 110 12.34 -13.34 6.80
N LEU A 111 11.33 -12.89 7.53
CA LEU A 111 9.95 -13.10 7.14
C LEU A 111 9.61 -12.28 5.89
N LEU A 112 10.05 -11.02 5.83
CA LEU A 112 9.93 -10.18 4.64
C LEU A 112 10.65 -10.78 3.43
N GLN A 113 11.87 -11.30 3.61
CA GLN A 113 12.59 -11.98 2.52
C GLN A 113 11.89 -13.23 2.03
N ARG A 114 11.33 -14.03 2.97
CA ARG A 114 10.64 -15.28 2.63
C ARG A 114 9.42 -15.05 1.74
N TYR A 115 8.68 -13.97 1.96
CA TYR A 115 7.45 -13.67 1.24
C TYR A 115 7.60 -12.55 0.22
N ALA A 116 8.83 -12.11 -0.07
CA ALA A 116 9.08 -11.11 -1.08
C ALA A 116 8.55 -11.56 -2.45
N PRO A 117 7.62 -10.81 -3.07
CA PRO A 117 6.91 -11.29 -4.25
C PRO A 117 7.77 -11.22 -5.51
N THR A 118 7.54 -12.14 -6.45
CA THR A 118 7.92 -11.91 -7.83
C THR A 118 6.97 -10.88 -8.44
N VAL A 119 7.48 -9.99 -9.28
CA VAL A 119 6.67 -8.98 -9.96
C VAL A 119 6.81 -9.17 -11.47
N VAL A 120 5.69 -9.39 -12.14
CA VAL A 120 5.59 -9.37 -13.60
C VAL A 120 4.95 -8.04 -14.00
N GLN A 121 5.74 -7.16 -14.58
CA GLN A 121 5.34 -5.83 -14.97
C GLN A 121 5.12 -5.79 -16.48
N GLU A 122 3.90 -5.55 -16.92
CA GLU A 122 3.60 -5.25 -18.32
C GLU A 122 4.27 -3.94 -18.74
N ARG A 123 4.73 -3.89 -19.97
CA ARG A 123 5.34 -2.71 -20.56
C ARG A 123 4.48 -2.14 -21.66
N SER A 124 4.32 -0.84 -21.63
CA SER A 124 3.62 -0.14 -22.69
C SER A 124 4.39 -0.19 -24.00
N ALA A 125 3.67 -0.53 -25.08
CA ALA A 125 4.14 -0.37 -26.45
C ALA A 125 3.71 1.00 -27.06
N GLN A 126 3.03 1.85 -26.31
CA GLN A 126 2.49 3.12 -26.82
C GLN A 126 3.59 4.18 -26.89
N PRO A 127 3.77 4.85 -28.06
CA PRO A 127 4.77 5.91 -28.18
C PRO A 127 4.52 7.12 -27.27
N ALA A 128 3.25 7.34 -26.87
CA ALA A 128 2.86 8.47 -26.02
C ALA A 128 3.39 8.35 -24.59
N TYR A 129 3.60 7.13 -24.11
CA TYR A 129 4.30 6.88 -22.85
C TYR A 129 5.18 5.63 -22.99
N PRO A 130 6.50 5.84 -23.04
CA PRO A 130 7.45 4.76 -23.21
C PRO A 130 7.41 3.77 -22.05
N GLY A 131 7.57 2.47 -22.32
CA GLY A 131 7.59 1.40 -21.32
C GLY A 131 8.74 1.49 -20.31
N GLU A 132 9.57 2.53 -20.36
CA GLU A 132 10.54 2.85 -19.31
C GLU A 132 9.86 3.37 -18.04
N TYR A 133 8.67 3.98 -18.15
CA TYR A 133 7.88 4.40 -17.00
C TYR A 133 7.21 3.23 -16.27
N ASP A 134 7.10 2.07 -16.94
CA ASP A 134 6.63 0.83 -16.33
C ASP A 134 7.74 0.07 -15.58
N ARG A 135 8.84 0.73 -15.24
CA ARG A 135 9.92 0.16 -14.45
C ARG A 135 9.99 0.85 -13.10
N PHE A 136 9.88 0.07 -12.05
CA PHE A 136 10.07 0.58 -10.69
C PHE A 136 11.55 0.63 -10.28
N GLY A 137 11.85 1.41 -9.25
CA GLY A 137 13.23 1.57 -8.84
C GLY A 137 13.44 2.15 -7.47
N SER A 138 14.69 2.55 -7.22
CA SER A 138 15.11 3.18 -5.97
C SER A 138 14.73 4.66 -5.97
N VAL A 139 14.14 5.11 -4.86
CA VAL A 139 13.76 6.52 -4.70
C VAL A 139 14.98 7.34 -4.25
N ALA A 140 15.15 8.51 -4.86
CA ALA A 140 16.14 9.50 -4.52
C ALA A 140 15.52 10.90 -4.45
N LEU A 141 16.20 11.82 -3.79
CA LEU A 141 15.84 13.23 -3.73
C LEU A 141 16.88 14.08 -4.44
N HIS A 142 16.44 15.03 -5.24
CA HIS A 142 17.27 15.96 -5.99
C HIS A 142 16.91 17.41 -5.65
N GLY A 143 17.87 18.30 -5.61
CA GLY A 143 17.66 19.72 -5.32
C GLY A 143 18.70 20.25 -4.35
N GLU A 144 18.58 21.51 -3.96
CA GLU A 144 19.52 22.16 -3.06
C GLU A 144 19.08 22.10 -1.59
N GLN A 145 17.77 22.12 -1.36
CA GLN A 145 17.16 22.14 -0.03
C GLN A 145 16.21 20.95 0.16
N PRO A 146 16.19 20.34 1.37
CA PRO A 146 15.31 19.19 1.62
C PRO A 146 13.83 19.50 1.44
N ASP A 147 13.41 20.71 1.80
CA ASP A 147 12.00 21.10 1.78
C ASP A 147 11.46 21.35 0.36
N THR A 148 12.34 21.58 -0.60
CA THR A 148 12.03 21.75 -2.02
C THR A 148 12.64 20.67 -2.90
N ALA A 149 13.13 19.58 -2.28
CA ALA A 149 13.72 18.48 -3.01
C ALA A 149 12.67 17.76 -3.84
N LEU A 150 13.02 17.46 -5.08
CA LEU A 150 12.19 16.73 -6.02
C LEU A 150 12.48 15.23 -5.92
N PRO A 151 11.48 14.40 -5.74
CA PRO A 151 11.68 12.95 -5.76
C PRO A 151 11.88 12.45 -7.18
N ALA A 152 12.75 11.45 -7.32
CA ALA A 152 12.96 10.72 -8.56
C ALA A 152 13.09 9.23 -8.26
N VAL A 153 12.86 8.41 -9.29
CA VAL A 153 13.02 6.96 -9.22
C VAL A 153 14.11 6.52 -10.18
N ASP A 154 15.16 5.92 -9.65
CA ASP A 154 16.22 5.28 -10.43
C ASP A 154 15.79 3.85 -10.80
N THR A 155 15.35 3.67 -12.03
CA THR A 155 14.88 2.38 -12.55
C THR A 155 15.99 1.40 -12.92
N ASP A 156 17.25 1.81 -12.89
CA ASP A 156 18.40 0.91 -13.06
C ASP A 156 18.72 0.13 -11.77
N VAL A 157 18.16 0.59 -10.65
CA VAL A 157 18.22 -0.08 -9.35
C VAL A 157 16.80 -0.48 -8.92
N PRO A 158 16.19 -1.54 -9.51
CA PRO A 158 14.88 -2.01 -9.11
C PRO A 158 14.84 -2.26 -7.61
N THR A 159 13.90 -1.65 -6.91
CA THR A 159 13.83 -1.71 -5.43
C THR A 159 12.39 -1.86 -4.98
N VAL A 160 12.18 -2.78 -4.05
CA VAL A 160 10.92 -2.96 -3.31
C VAL A 160 11.18 -2.60 -1.86
N TYR A 161 10.40 -1.69 -1.31
CA TYR A 161 10.50 -1.27 0.09
C TYR A 161 9.54 -2.06 0.94
N ALA A 162 10.00 -2.57 2.09
CA ALA A 162 9.20 -3.49 2.89
C ALA A 162 9.23 -3.16 4.39
N TYR A 163 8.11 -3.44 5.06
CA TYR A 163 7.98 -3.35 6.51
C TYR A 163 6.93 -4.34 7.02
N ILE A 164 6.96 -4.63 8.32
CA ILE A 164 5.94 -5.43 8.98
C ILE A 164 5.12 -4.53 9.89
N ASP A 165 3.82 -4.57 9.71
CA ASP A 165 2.85 -4.04 10.65
C ASP A 165 2.23 -5.17 11.48
N ARG A 166 1.73 -4.82 12.67
CA ARG A 166 1.05 -5.74 13.59
C ARG A 166 -0.30 -5.16 13.96
N LYS A 167 -1.33 -5.78 13.45
CA LYS A 167 -2.73 -5.38 13.70
C LYS A 167 -3.43 -6.42 14.58
N ARG A 168 -4.43 -5.96 15.29
CA ARG A 168 -5.32 -6.88 16.00
C ARG A 168 -6.61 -7.06 15.21
N ILE A 169 -6.80 -8.25 14.63
CA ILE A 169 -7.96 -8.65 13.83
C ILE A 169 -8.68 -9.76 14.58
N GLN A 170 -9.97 -9.60 14.83
CA GLN A 170 -10.77 -10.54 15.65
C GLN A 170 -10.10 -10.87 17.02
N GLY A 171 -9.42 -9.88 17.62
CA GLY A 171 -8.72 -10.06 18.89
C GLY A 171 -7.37 -10.78 18.79
N VAL A 172 -6.95 -11.26 17.63
CA VAL A 172 -5.69 -11.94 17.36
C VAL A 172 -4.66 -10.96 16.81
N GLU A 173 -3.41 -11.01 17.28
CA GLU A 173 -2.33 -10.25 16.66
C GLU A 173 -1.95 -10.89 15.30
N VAL A 174 -2.08 -10.13 14.25
CA VAL A 174 -1.82 -10.50 12.87
C VAL A 174 -0.61 -9.72 12.36
N ARG A 175 0.37 -10.40 11.80
CA ARG A 175 1.48 -9.77 11.09
C ARG A 175 1.06 -9.51 9.66
N GLN A 176 1.26 -8.26 9.22
CA GLN A 176 1.00 -7.80 7.87
C GLN A 176 2.31 -7.39 7.21
N LEU A 177 2.72 -8.15 6.20
CA LEU A 177 3.94 -7.89 5.44
C LEU A 177 3.60 -6.92 4.31
N ASN A 178 4.21 -5.75 4.31
CA ASN A 178 3.95 -4.72 3.32
C ASN A 178 5.12 -4.59 2.36
N TYR A 179 4.83 -4.53 1.06
CA TYR A 179 5.79 -4.36 -0.03
C TYR A 179 5.34 -3.19 -0.89
N THR A 180 6.16 -2.13 -0.91
CA THR A 180 5.85 -0.89 -1.60
C THR A 180 6.79 -0.70 -2.79
N ILE A 181 6.22 -0.43 -3.94
CA ILE A 181 6.90 -0.21 -5.21
C ILE A 181 6.71 1.25 -5.62
N TRP A 182 7.76 1.87 -6.21
CA TRP A 182 7.70 3.23 -6.73
C TRP A 182 8.12 3.26 -8.20
N TYR A 183 7.31 3.96 -9.01
CA TYR A 183 7.52 4.23 -10.42
C TYR A 183 7.86 5.71 -10.64
N PRO A 184 8.58 6.08 -11.72
CA PRO A 184 8.96 7.45 -11.99
C PRO A 184 7.79 8.41 -12.12
N ARG A 185 6.67 7.93 -12.66
CA ARG A 185 5.46 8.72 -12.85
C ARG A 185 4.24 7.86 -13.18
N HIS A 186 3.06 8.43 -12.96
CA HIS A 186 1.84 7.99 -13.62
C HIS A 186 1.73 8.72 -14.95
N PRO A 187 1.88 8.05 -16.11
CA PRO A 187 1.83 8.71 -17.41
C PRO A 187 0.40 9.18 -17.71
N ALA A 188 0.27 10.22 -18.54
CA ALA A 188 -1.03 10.66 -19.01
C ALA A 188 -1.55 9.68 -20.07
N MET A 189 -2.51 8.84 -19.71
CA MET A 189 -3.13 7.85 -20.61
C MET A 189 -4.10 8.52 -21.59
N SER A 190 -4.57 9.72 -21.28
CA SER A 190 -5.42 10.57 -22.12
C SER A 190 -5.11 12.05 -21.89
N LEU A 191 -5.64 12.91 -22.78
CA LEU A 191 -5.47 14.38 -22.66
C LEU A 191 -5.97 14.91 -21.31
N PHE A 192 -7.00 14.31 -20.75
CA PHE A 192 -7.67 14.71 -19.51
C PHE A 192 -7.46 13.71 -18.37
N ASP A 193 -6.39 12.94 -18.41
CA ASP A 193 -6.10 11.99 -17.35
C ASP A 193 -5.89 12.69 -16.00
N PRO A 194 -6.77 12.48 -15.02
CA PRO A 194 -6.70 13.17 -13.73
C PRO A 194 -5.59 12.60 -12.84
N GLU A 195 -5.16 11.35 -13.07
CA GLU A 195 -4.18 10.64 -12.25
C GLU A 195 -2.74 10.94 -12.69
N ALA A 196 -2.56 11.55 -13.87
CA ALA A 196 -1.23 11.86 -14.39
C ALA A 196 -0.42 12.75 -13.45
N GLY A 197 0.82 12.34 -13.16
CA GLY A 197 1.71 13.08 -12.26
C GLY A 197 3.05 12.44 -12.05
N ALA A 198 3.92 13.14 -11.34
CA ALA A 198 5.20 12.61 -10.89
C ALA A 198 5.00 11.56 -9.80
N LEU A 199 5.88 10.65 -9.70
CA LEU A 199 5.91 9.52 -8.78
C LEU A 199 4.58 8.75 -8.72
N ASP A 200 4.60 7.52 -9.08
CA ASP A 200 3.50 6.60 -8.88
C ASP A 200 3.94 5.46 -7.97
N GLY A 201 3.02 4.70 -7.41
CA GLY A 201 3.42 3.59 -6.59
C GLY A 201 2.27 2.71 -6.16
N TRP A 202 2.64 1.54 -5.70
CA TRP A 202 1.72 0.50 -5.29
C TRP A 202 2.20 -0.21 -4.02
N THR A 203 1.28 -0.46 -3.11
CA THR A 203 1.54 -1.23 -1.90
C THR A 203 0.75 -2.52 -1.91
N VAL A 204 1.44 -3.64 -1.66
CA VAL A 204 0.84 -4.96 -1.47
C VAL A 204 1.08 -5.40 -0.03
N ARG A 205 0.02 -5.86 0.64
CA ARG A 205 0.03 -6.27 2.03
C ARG A 205 -0.41 -7.72 2.17
N ILE A 206 0.43 -8.57 2.75
CA ILE A 206 0.15 -9.99 2.98
C ILE A 206 -0.15 -10.18 4.47
N SER A 207 -1.37 -10.55 4.80
CA SER A 207 -1.78 -10.86 6.17
C SER A 207 -1.55 -12.33 6.49
N LEU A 208 -0.81 -12.61 7.59
CA LEU A 208 -0.41 -13.95 8.01
C LEU A 208 -1.24 -14.41 9.21
N ASP A 209 -1.50 -15.71 9.28
CA ASP A 209 -2.00 -16.34 10.51
C ASP A 209 -0.91 -16.50 11.58
N GLN A 210 -1.27 -17.05 12.74
CA GLN A 210 -0.33 -17.29 13.84
C GLN A 210 0.75 -18.35 13.51
N ALA A 211 0.57 -19.14 12.47
CA ALA A 211 1.56 -20.11 11.97
C ALA A 211 2.41 -19.54 10.83
N ASP A 212 2.39 -18.23 10.60
CA ASP A 212 3.07 -17.55 9.51
C ASP A 212 2.60 -17.93 8.09
N ARG A 213 1.38 -18.44 7.95
CA ARG A 213 0.83 -18.76 6.64
C ARG A 213 0.03 -17.56 6.07
N PRO A 214 0.22 -17.20 4.81
CA PRO A 214 -0.59 -16.15 4.17
C PRO A 214 -2.07 -16.54 4.15
N ARG A 215 -2.95 -15.62 4.52
CA ARG A 215 -4.41 -15.82 4.51
C ARG A 215 -5.11 -14.98 3.48
N LEU A 216 -4.64 -13.76 3.30
CA LEU A 216 -5.14 -12.84 2.28
C LEU A 216 -4.05 -11.86 1.86
N VAL A 217 -4.21 -11.30 0.70
CA VAL A 217 -3.38 -10.23 0.16
C VAL A 217 -4.25 -9.01 -0.12
N GLU A 218 -3.82 -7.85 0.31
CA GLU A 218 -4.42 -6.57 0.00
C GLU A 218 -3.53 -5.80 -0.95
N SER A 219 -4.11 -4.94 -1.75
CA SER A 219 -3.39 -4.15 -2.73
C SER A 219 -4.03 -2.78 -2.86
N VAL A 220 -3.23 -1.74 -2.85
CA VAL A 220 -3.66 -0.35 -2.96
C VAL A 220 -2.59 0.47 -3.64
N SER A 221 -2.96 1.47 -4.43
CA SER A 221 -2.00 2.45 -4.90
C SER A 221 -1.48 3.32 -3.74
N ASN A 222 -0.29 3.89 -3.87
CA ASN A 222 0.29 4.70 -2.78
C ASN A 222 -0.49 6.00 -2.51
N CYS A 223 -1.46 6.35 -3.34
CA CYS A 223 -2.42 7.41 -3.07
C CYS A 223 -3.67 6.93 -2.30
N GLY A 224 -3.88 5.63 -2.18
CA GLY A 224 -5.05 5.03 -1.54
C GLY A 224 -6.16 4.61 -2.50
N CYS A 225 -6.00 4.82 -3.80
CA CYS A 225 -6.97 4.41 -4.81
C CYS A 225 -6.88 2.90 -5.11
N TYR A 226 -7.94 2.35 -5.71
CA TYR A 226 -7.97 0.96 -6.23
C TYR A 226 -7.66 -0.11 -5.16
N TYR A 227 -8.24 0.04 -3.99
CA TYR A 227 -8.09 -0.95 -2.94
C TYR A 227 -8.73 -2.28 -3.32
N LYS A 228 -7.95 -3.36 -3.28
CA LYS A 228 -8.34 -4.71 -3.64
C LYS A 228 -7.94 -5.70 -2.57
N ILE A 229 -8.78 -6.71 -2.38
CA ILE A 229 -8.55 -7.79 -1.42
C ILE A 229 -8.60 -9.12 -2.16
N PHE A 230 -7.56 -9.93 -1.99
CA PHE A 230 -7.41 -11.27 -2.57
C PHE A 230 -7.31 -12.30 -1.44
N PRO A 231 -8.44 -12.88 -1.01
CA PRO A 231 -8.42 -13.92 0.01
C PRO A 231 -7.86 -15.22 -0.54
N GLY A 232 -7.24 -16.00 0.32
CA GLY A 232 -6.90 -17.39 0.00
C GLY A 232 -8.15 -18.25 -0.17
N ALA A 233 -8.10 -19.27 -1.01
CA ALA A 233 -9.24 -20.15 -1.25
C ALA A 233 -9.67 -20.91 0.01
N ALA A 234 -8.74 -21.22 0.92
CA ALA A 234 -9.06 -21.84 2.20
C ALA A 234 -9.85 -20.89 3.11
N LEU A 235 -9.47 -19.59 3.17
CA LEU A 235 -10.20 -18.59 3.93
C LEU A 235 -11.62 -18.40 3.41
N GLU A 236 -11.81 -18.39 2.09
CA GLU A 236 -13.14 -18.35 1.46
C GLU A 236 -13.98 -19.60 1.82
N ALA A 237 -13.37 -20.79 1.78
CA ALA A 237 -14.05 -22.04 2.14
C ALA A 237 -14.46 -22.07 3.63
N GLU A 238 -13.60 -21.59 4.53
CA GLU A 238 -13.89 -21.44 5.96
C GLU A 238 -15.05 -20.47 6.21
N SER A 239 -15.08 -19.32 5.49
CA SER A 239 -16.18 -18.37 5.57
C SER A 239 -17.51 -19.00 5.11
N ARG A 240 -17.47 -19.76 4.01
CA ARG A 240 -18.62 -20.51 3.49
C ARG A 240 -19.12 -21.56 4.48
N ALA A 241 -18.22 -22.29 5.12
CA ALA A 241 -18.57 -23.25 6.15
C ALA A 241 -19.21 -22.59 7.39
N ALA A 242 -18.74 -21.40 7.78
CA ALA A 242 -19.24 -20.68 8.95
C ALA A 242 -20.59 -19.99 8.70
N TYR A 243 -20.84 -19.47 7.51
CA TYR A 243 -21.96 -18.58 7.23
C TYR A 243 -22.92 -19.09 6.14
N GLY A 244 -22.59 -20.20 5.48
CA GLY A 244 -23.36 -20.78 4.38
C GLY A 244 -23.16 -20.02 3.06
N ASP A 245 -23.82 -20.54 2.02
CA ASP A 245 -23.86 -19.86 0.72
C ASP A 245 -24.75 -18.62 0.79
N ARG A 246 -24.30 -17.55 0.15
CA ARG A 246 -25.01 -16.28 0.11
C ARG A 246 -25.34 -15.86 -1.31
N LEU A 247 -26.02 -14.71 -1.43
CA LEU A 247 -26.50 -14.16 -2.70
C LEU A 247 -25.38 -13.78 -3.68
N THR A 248 -24.14 -13.61 -3.20
CA THR A 248 -22.99 -13.30 -4.02
C THR A 248 -22.08 -14.51 -4.19
N ASP A 249 -21.31 -14.57 -5.27
CA ASP A 249 -20.35 -15.63 -5.56
C ASP A 249 -19.25 -15.74 -4.48
N LYS A 250 -19.13 -14.72 -3.63
CA LYS A 250 -18.06 -14.57 -2.64
C LYS A 250 -18.66 -14.40 -1.24
N THR A 251 -18.55 -15.43 -0.44
CA THR A 251 -19.13 -15.47 0.91
C THR A 251 -18.48 -14.50 1.89
N LEU A 252 -17.23 -14.12 1.64
CA LEU A 252 -16.51 -13.17 2.48
C LEU A 252 -17.05 -11.74 2.39
N TYR A 253 -17.75 -11.36 1.32
CA TYR A 253 -18.28 -10.02 1.20
C TYR A 253 -19.32 -9.69 2.26
N ILE A 254 -19.27 -8.49 2.81
CA ILE A 254 -20.36 -7.85 3.53
C ILE A 254 -21.14 -7.00 2.54
N GLU A 255 -22.32 -7.46 2.16
CA GLU A 255 -23.17 -6.75 1.21
C GLU A 255 -23.52 -5.35 1.74
N GLY A 256 -23.50 -4.36 0.87
CA GLY A 256 -23.72 -2.95 1.20
C GLY A 256 -22.50 -2.18 1.71
N HIS A 257 -21.40 -2.85 2.04
CA HIS A 257 -20.15 -2.22 2.41
C HIS A 257 -19.07 -2.40 1.34
N VAL A 258 -19.25 -3.36 0.44
CA VAL A 258 -18.42 -3.56 -0.73
C VAL A 258 -19.29 -3.40 -1.96
N SER A 259 -19.06 -2.37 -2.74
CA SER A 259 -19.66 -2.23 -4.05
C SER A 259 -18.62 -2.60 -5.11
N ASP A 260 -19.07 -3.32 -6.14
CA ASP A 260 -18.21 -3.67 -7.28
C ASP A 260 -17.61 -2.43 -7.90
N GLY A 261 -16.48 -1.99 -7.37
CA GLY A 261 -15.68 -1.00 -8.02
C GLY A 261 -15.54 0.35 -7.33
N VAL A 262 -16.08 0.57 -6.15
CA VAL A 262 -15.98 1.89 -5.49
C VAL A 262 -15.14 1.83 -4.22
N ASP A 263 -15.45 0.91 -3.28
CA ASP A 263 -14.80 0.87 -1.97
C ASP A 263 -13.61 -0.09 -1.93
N ALA A 264 -13.92 -1.37 -1.73
CA ALA A 264 -12.98 -2.46 -1.80
C ALA A 264 -13.48 -3.49 -2.81
N VAL A 265 -12.59 -4.03 -3.62
CA VAL A 265 -12.92 -5.04 -4.62
C VAL A 265 -12.25 -6.35 -4.24
N VAL A 266 -13.01 -7.45 -4.25
CA VAL A 266 -12.46 -8.81 -4.18
C VAL A 266 -12.50 -9.42 -5.58
N PRO A 267 -11.46 -9.22 -6.41
CA PRO A 267 -11.49 -9.63 -7.81
C PRO A 267 -11.55 -11.15 -7.96
N GLU A 268 -10.76 -11.85 -7.13
CA GLU A 268 -10.65 -13.31 -7.14
C GLU A 268 -10.19 -13.85 -5.79
N THR A 269 -10.35 -15.15 -5.57
CA THR A 269 -9.68 -15.90 -4.50
C THR A 269 -8.43 -16.58 -5.03
N ILE A 270 -7.37 -16.62 -4.22
CA ILE A 270 -6.08 -17.19 -4.64
C ILE A 270 -6.01 -18.66 -4.20
N PRO A 271 -6.04 -19.62 -5.15
CA PRO A 271 -5.81 -21.01 -4.84
C PRO A 271 -4.42 -21.25 -4.28
N GLY A 272 -4.33 -22.03 -3.20
CA GLY A 272 -3.06 -22.46 -2.63
C GLY A 272 -2.24 -21.36 -1.94
N LEU A 273 -2.80 -20.19 -1.67
CA LEU A 273 -2.10 -19.09 -1.01
C LEU A 273 -1.49 -19.53 0.32
N GLU A 274 -2.25 -20.24 1.14
CA GLU A 274 -1.84 -20.68 2.48
C GLU A 274 -0.70 -21.69 2.48
N THR A 275 -0.52 -22.37 1.37
CA THR A 275 0.50 -23.43 1.19
C THR A 275 1.55 -23.09 0.15
N ALA A 276 1.61 -21.83 -0.31
CA ALA A 276 2.56 -21.39 -1.34
C ALA A 276 4.01 -21.33 -0.81
N PRO A 277 4.80 -22.43 -0.89
CA PRO A 277 6.15 -22.45 -0.33
C PRO A 277 7.12 -21.58 -1.10
N TYR A 278 6.79 -21.25 -2.34
CA TYR A 278 7.63 -20.47 -3.26
C TYR A 278 7.10 -19.05 -3.47
N GLY A 279 6.20 -18.58 -2.59
CA GLY A 279 5.69 -17.21 -2.60
C GLY A 279 4.63 -16.95 -3.65
N ILE A 280 4.46 -15.68 -3.99
CA ILE A 280 3.45 -15.19 -4.92
C ILE A 280 4.09 -14.40 -6.06
N THR A 281 3.40 -14.35 -7.20
CA THR A 281 3.69 -13.41 -8.29
C THR A 281 2.59 -12.37 -8.40
N LEU A 282 2.98 -11.12 -8.46
CA LEU A 282 2.13 -9.96 -8.72
C LEU A 282 2.19 -9.65 -10.21
N TYR A 283 1.05 -9.49 -10.87
CA TYR A 283 0.94 -9.09 -12.27
C TYR A 283 0.45 -7.65 -12.34
N MET A 284 1.32 -6.74 -12.77
CA MET A 284 1.09 -5.30 -12.80
C MET A 284 0.85 -4.83 -14.23
N SER A 285 -0.20 -4.03 -14.46
CA SER A 285 -0.50 -3.46 -15.77
C SER A 285 0.45 -2.34 -16.16
N ALA A 286 0.60 -2.10 -17.47
CA ALA A 286 1.31 -0.94 -18.00
C ALA A 286 0.56 0.37 -17.71
N GLY A 287 1.27 1.45 -17.55
CA GLY A 287 0.78 2.81 -17.42
C GLY A 287 0.09 3.14 -16.10
N HIS A 288 -1.03 2.50 -15.81
CA HIS A 288 -1.72 2.65 -14.52
C HIS A 288 -1.04 1.91 -13.38
N HIS A 289 -0.07 1.04 -13.65
CA HIS A 289 0.66 0.22 -12.68
C HIS A 289 -0.25 -0.53 -11.70
N GLN A 290 -1.46 -0.86 -12.11
CA GLN A 290 -2.41 -1.53 -11.23
C GLN A 290 -2.10 -3.01 -11.07
N LEU A 291 -2.33 -3.55 -9.88
CA LEU A 291 -2.30 -4.99 -9.67
C LEU A 291 -3.51 -5.63 -10.38
N VAL A 292 -3.22 -6.42 -11.40
CA VAL A 292 -4.24 -7.14 -12.20
C VAL A 292 -4.66 -8.41 -11.47
N THR A 293 -3.71 -9.26 -11.13
CA THR A 293 -3.95 -10.55 -10.47
C THR A 293 -2.73 -11.01 -9.66
N ILE A 294 -2.95 -12.04 -8.85
CA ILE A 294 -1.91 -12.70 -8.05
C ILE A 294 -1.95 -14.19 -8.34
N ARG A 295 -0.76 -14.81 -8.40
CA ARG A 295 -0.64 -16.27 -8.46
C ARG A 295 0.26 -16.77 -7.33
N ALA A 296 -0.20 -17.79 -6.61
CA ALA A 296 0.58 -18.51 -5.62
C ALA A 296 1.29 -19.69 -6.27
N HIS A 297 2.51 -20.00 -5.84
CA HIS A 297 3.35 -21.01 -6.47
C HIS A 297 3.56 -22.22 -5.58
N ALA A 298 3.17 -23.38 -6.09
CA ALA A 298 3.40 -24.68 -5.46
C ALA A 298 4.79 -25.25 -5.79
N SER A 299 5.39 -24.84 -6.90
CA SER A 299 6.71 -25.28 -7.32
C SER A 299 7.58 -24.13 -7.85
N PRO A 300 8.92 -24.26 -7.85
CA PRO A 300 9.81 -23.25 -8.45
C PRO A 300 9.56 -23.04 -9.94
N GLY A 301 9.10 -24.10 -10.65
CA GLY A 301 8.82 -24.04 -12.09
C GLY A 301 7.58 -23.21 -12.44
N ASP A 302 6.71 -22.94 -11.47
CA ASP A 302 5.52 -22.11 -11.67
C ASP A 302 5.85 -20.62 -11.71
N ILE A 303 7.04 -20.23 -11.23
CA ILE A 303 7.45 -18.82 -11.15
C ILE A 303 7.86 -18.34 -12.55
N PRO A 304 7.23 -17.31 -13.12
CA PRO A 304 7.51 -16.85 -14.46
C PRO A 304 8.93 -16.27 -14.61
N GLY A 305 9.52 -16.43 -15.78
CA GLY A 305 10.66 -15.67 -16.26
C GLY A 305 12.04 -16.32 -16.09
N ASP A 306 12.54 -16.94 -17.17
CA ASP A 306 13.93 -17.39 -17.27
C ASP A 306 14.94 -16.23 -17.34
N SER A 307 14.49 -15.01 -17.69
CA SER A 307 15.29 -13.78 -17.81
C SER A 307 14.89 -12.71 -16.81
N ALA A 308 14.55 -13.11 -15.57
CA ALA A 308 14.13 -12.17 -14.54
C ALA A 308 15.27 -11.21 -14.13
N ARG A 309 14.94 -9.92 -13.96
CA ARG A 309 15.81 -8.95 -13.29
C ARG A 309 15.75 -9.12 -11.77
N ALA A 310 16.89 -8.98 -11.14
CA ALA A 310 16.95 -8.96 -9.68
C ALA A 310 16.50 -7.59 -9.15
N TYR A 311 15.70 -7.57 -8.09
CA TYR A 311 15.41 -6.35 -7.34
C TYR A 311 16.00 -6.40 -5.94
N LEU A 312 16.34 -5.22 -5.43
CA LEU A 312 16.78 -4.99 -4.07
C LEU A 312 15.58 -4.94 -3.13
N LEU A 313 15.57 -5.73 -2.06
CA LEU A 313 14.64 -5.56 -0.96
C LEU A 313 15.24 -4.57 0.04
N ALA A 314 14.57 -3.44 0.28
CA ALA A 314 14.98 -2.39 1.20
C ALA A 314 13.96 -2.20 2.32
N ALA A 315 14.39 -1.81 3.51
CA ALA A 315 13.45 -1.43 4.55
C ALA A 315 12.73 -0.13 4.17
N TYR A 316 11.42 -0.06 4.43
CA TYR A 316 10.61 1.12 4.13
C TYR A 316 11.13 2.39 4.83
N ASP A 317 11.70 2.23 6.03
CA ASP A 317 12.26 3.34 6.83
C ASP A 317 13.37 4.11 6.09
N GLU A 318 13.97 3.53 5.04
CA GLU A 318 14.91 4.26 4.18
C GLU A 318 14.26 5.44 3.47
N LEU A 319 12.96 5.34 3.10
CA LEU A 319 12.22 6.43 2.46
C LEU A 319 12.05 7.65 3.37
N GLU A 320 12.09 7.44 4.67
CA GLU A 320 12.02 8.51 5.67
C GLU A 320 13.39 9.15 5.95
N GLN A 321 14.47 8.55 5.42
CA GLN A 321 15.85 8.96 5.69
C GLN A 321 16.74 8.77 4.44
N LEU A 322 16.27 9.23 3.29
CA LEU A 322 17.02 9.17 2.04
C LEU A 322 18.33 9.99 2.14
N PRO A 323 19.42 9.53 1.54
CA PRO A 323 20.61 10.35 1.38
C PRO A 323 20.28 11.65 0.63
N PHE A 324 20.72 12.77 1.17
CA PHE A 324 20.56 14.08 0.56
C PHE A 324 21.78 14.96 0.86
N HIS A 325 22.71 15.05 -0.09
CA HIS A 325 24.03 15.67 0.10
C HIS A 325 24.76 15.05 1.32
N ASP A 326 25.11 15.87 2.31
CA ASP A 326 25.79 15.49 3.55
C ASP A 326 24.85 15.10 4.70
N ARG A 327 23.55 15.06 4.44
CA ARG A 327 22.50 14.80 5.45
C ARG A 327 21.48 13.78 4.97
N ARG A 328 20.42 13.59 5.77
CA ARG A 328 19.27 12.77 5.44
C ARG A 328 18.04 13.64 5.28
N ALA A 329 17.14 13.24 4.37
CA ALA A 329 15.86 13.89 4.18
C ALA A 329 14.76 12.84 3.95
N SER A 330 13.55 13.13 4.39
CA SER A 330 12.39 12.28 4.15
C SER A 330 11.84 12.52 2.74
N LEU A 331 11.39 11.44 2.09
CA LEU A 331 10.55 11.51 0.89
C LEU A 331 9.25 12.28 1.18
N PHE A 332 8.76 12.15 2.40
CA PHE A 332 7.47 12.64 2.83
C PHE A 332 7.60 14.02 3.51
N ALA A 333 6.62 14.88 3.24
CA ALA A 333 6.41 16.11 3.98
C ALA A 333 5.86 15.80 5.39
N PRO A 334 5.83 16.77 6.31
CA PRO A 334 5.32 16.57 7.66
C PRO A 334 3.86 16.11 7.75
N ASP A 335 3.07 16.34 6.71
CA ASP A 335 1.68 15.87 6.57
C ASP A 335 1.56 14.44 5.98
N GLY A 336 2.69 13.78 5.74
CA GLY A 336 2.76 12.43 5.17
C GLY A 336 2.59 12.37 3.65
N LEU A 337 2.45 13.50 2.96
CA LEU A 337 2.36 13.51 1.50
C LEU A 337 3.76 13.41 0.86
N VAL A 338 3.84 12.78 -0.30
CA VAL A 338 5.07 12.80 -1.10
C VAL A 338 5.24 14.18 -1.70
N ARG A 339 6.40 14.81 -1.48
CA ARG A 339 6.70 16.14 -1.98
C ARG A 339 6.59 16.20 -3.51
N GLU A 340 6.02 17.28 -4.03
CA GLU A 340 5.94 17.58 -5.47
C GLU A 340 5.33 16.46 -6.35
N ALA A 341 4.59 15.52 -5.75
CA ALA A 341 3.92 14.43 -6.45
C ALA A 341 2.42 14.71 -6.69
N HIS A 342 2.08 15.97 -6.97
CA HIS A 342 0.69 16.39 -7.19
C HIS A 342 0.06 15.70 -8.40
N ARG A 343 -1.20 15.29 -8.23
CA ARG A 343 -2.06 14.78 -9.30
C ARG A 343 -2.97 15.89 -9.82
N ARG A 344 -3.39 15.77 -11.07
CA ARG A 344 -4.37 16.71 -11.65
C ARG A 344 -5.71 16.67 -10.91
N GLU A 345 -6.09 15.51 -10.39
CA GLU A 345 -7.30 15.37 -9.59
C GLU A 345 -7.25 16.17 -8.27
N CYS A 346 -6.07 16.43 -7.70
CA CYS A 346 -5.95 17.34 -6.55
C CYS A 346 -6.54 18.73 -6.87
N VAL A 347 -6.33 19.23 -8.10
CA VAL A 347 -6.86 20.51 -8.56
C VAL A 347 -8.35 20.38 -8.90
N LEU A 348 -8.74 19.30 -9.60
CA LEU A 348 -10.11 19.07 -10.04
C LEU A 348 -11.09 18.88 -8.87
N LEU A 349 -10.63 18.21 -7.81
CA LEU A 349 -11.46 17.87 -6.64
C LEU A 349 -11.32 18.90 -5.50
N SER A 350 -10.36 19.83 -5.57
CA SER A 350 -10.18 20.85 -4.53
C SER A 350 -11.43 21.68 -4.24
N PRO A 351 -12.27 22.08 -5.23
CA PRO A 351 -13.51 22.80 -4.95
C PRO A 351 -14.51 22.00 -4.11
N SER A 352 -14.39 20.67 -4.09
CA SER A 352 -15.24 19.78 -3.30
C SER A 352 -14.67 19.47 -1.90
N GLY A 353 -13.53 20.08 -1.55
CA GLY A 353 -12.86 19.87 -0.26
C GLY A 353 -11.94 18.66 -0.20
N LEU A 354 -11.68 17.99 -1.33
CA LEU A 354 -10.72 16.89 -1.46
C LEU A 354 -9.38 17.43 -1.98
N TYR A 355 -8.60 18.06 -1.13
CA TYR A 355 -7.38 18.77 -1.54
C TYR A 355 -6.22 17.88 -1.97
N HIS A 356 -6.21 16.62 -1.55
CA HIS A 356 -5.08 15.71 -1.75
C HIS A 356 -5.49 14.38 -2.39
N ALA A 357 -6.57 14.39 -3.19
CA ALA A 357 -6.98 13.21 -3.93
C ALA A 357 -5.85 12.74 -4.85
N GLY A 358 -5.63 11.45 -4.92
CA GLY A 358 -4.60 10.83 -5.75
C GLY A 358 -3.14 11.15 -5.37
N HIS A 359 -2.91 11.94 -4.34
CA HIS A 359 -1.56 12.28 -3.91
C HIS A 359 -0.90 11.10 -3.21
N PRO A 360 0.27 10.62 -3.68
CA PRO A 360 0.99 9.54 -3.01
C PRO A 360 1.38 9.92 -1.59
N ARG A 361 1.29 8.94 -0.67
CA ARG A 361 1.40 9.17 0.77
C ARG A 361 2.38 8.20 1.42
N GLN A 362 2.82 8.58 2.62
CA GLN A 362 3.53 7.72 3.53
C GLN A 362 2.66 6.51 3.90
N ARG A 363 3.31 5.37 4.25
CA ARG A 363 2.64 4.18 4.79
C ARG A 363 1.61 4.56 5.85
N GLU A 364 0.59 3.74 5.97
CA GLU A 364 -0.46 3.87 7.00
C GLU A 364 -1.39 5.08 6.83
N THR A 365 -1.08 5.99 5.91
CA THR A 365 -1.90 7.17 5.64
C THR A 365 -2.61 7.13 4.29
N GLN A 366 -2.52 6.01 3.54
CA GLN A 366 -3.22 5.85 2.28
C GLN A 366 -4.73 5.88 2.52
N MET A 367 -5.36 6.91 1.97
CA MET A 367 -6.81 7.04 2.01
C MET A 367 -7.45 5.98 1.13
N ILE A 368 -8.46 5.32 1.66
CA ILE A 368 -9.30 4.42 0.90
C ILE A 368 -10.66 5.09 0.77
N TYR A 369 -11.16 5.15 -0.45
CA TYR A 369 -12.47 5.66 -0.75
C TYR A 369 -12.74 7.07 -0.18
N PHE A 370 -12.12 8.08 -0.80
CA PHE A 370 -12.35 9.50 -0.48
C PHE A 370 -12.27 9.86 1.02
N ASP A 371 -11.32 9.26 1.73
CA ASP A 371 -11.07 9.49 3.15
C ASP A 371 -12.15 8.93 4.11
N GLU A 372 -12.94 7.97 3.66
CA GLU A 372 -13.85 7.25 4.55
C GLU A 372 -13.18 6.13 5.36
N ALA A 373 -12.05 5.63 4.87
CA ALA A 373 -11.19 4.67 5.53
C ALA A 373 -9.73 4.91 5.12
N ASN A 374 -8.79 4.37 5.86
CA ASN A 374 -7.41 4.29 5.44
C ASN A 374 -6.82 2.89 5.67
N LEU A 375 -5.68 2.63 5.05
CA LEU A 375 -5.05 1.32 5.11
C LEU A 375 -4.65 0.92 6.54
N ASP A 376 -4.49 1.88 7.43
CA ASP A 376 -4.13 1.66 8.84
C ASP A 376 -5.33 1.47 9.78
N ASP A 377 -6.54 1.61 9.31
CA ASP A 377 -7.73 1.42 10.15
C ASP A 377 -7.76 0.03 10.78
N PRO A 378 -7.87 -0.08 12.12
CA PRO A 378 -7.80 -1.38 12.80
C PRO A 378 -8.90 -2.36 12.40
N GLY A 379 -10.08 -1.85 12.06
CA GLY A 379 -11.24 -2.64 11.64
C GLY A 379 -11.44 -2.71 10.13
N LEU A 380 -10.43 -2.37 9.33
CA LEU A 380 -10.59 -2.28 7.88
C LEU A 380 -11.11 -3.57 7.25
N LEU A 381 -10.48 -4.70 7.57
CA LEU A 381 -10.89 -6.00 7.00
C LEU A 381 -12.26 -6.43 7.47
N GLU A 382 -12.58 -6.23 8.75
CA GLU A 382 -13.89 -6.59 9.31
C GLU A 382 -15.01 -5.68 8.78
N ARG A 383 -14.69 -4.49 8.28
CA ARG A 383 -15.66 -3.60 7.61
C ARG A 383 -16.11 -4.16 6.26
N TYR A 384 -15.20 -4.75 5.50
CA TYR A 384 -15.48 -5.21 4.14
C TYR A 384 -15.69 -6.71 4.03
N LEU A 385 -15.12 -7.50 4.96
CA LEU A 385 -15.12 -8.95 4.89
C LEU A 385 -15.85 -9.58 6.08
N ARG A 386 -16.61 -10.63 5.79
CA ARG A 386 -17.17 -11.52 6.78
C ARG A 386 -16.18 -12.63 7.09
N LEU A 387 -15.20 -12.29 7.94
CA LEU A 387 -14.16 -13.23 8.32
C LEU A 387 -14.74 -14.38 9.15
N PRO A 388 -14.39 -15.63 8.85
CA PRO A 388 -14.78 -16.75 9.68
C PRO A 388 -14.21 -16.63 11.09
N PRO A 389 -14.81 -17.28 12.11
CA PRO A 389 -14.25 -17.28 13.45
C PRO A 389 -12.80 -17.76 13.43
N ARG A 390 -11.89 -17.01 14.06
CA ARG A 390 -10.45 -17.30 14.10
C ARG A 390 -9.75 -17.34 12.74
N ALA A 391 -10.19 -16.52 11.79
CA ALA A 391 -9.60 -16.43 10.45
C ALA A 391 -8.06 -16.39 10.44
N PHE A 392 -7.46 -15.79 11.46
CA PHE A 392 -6.01 -15.67 11.65
C PHE A 392 -5.47 -16.43 12.88
N GLY A 393 -6.28 -17.27 13.53
CA GLY A 393 -5.85 -18.10 14.63
C GLY A 393 -4.91 -19.23 14.17
N ALA A 394 -4.20 -19.87 15.11
CA ALA A 394 -3.53 -21.12 14.82
C ALA A 394 -4.59 -22.12 14.34
N GLY A 395 -4.47 -22.63 13.14
CA GLY A 395 -5.40 -23.59 12.56
C GLY A 395 -5.61 -24.78 13.49
N ALA A 396 -6.84 -25.28 13.54
CA ALA A 396 -7.15 -26.53 14.18
C ALA A 396 -6.51 -27.71 13.42
#